data_c8f2f3d864c858dfb1f641d4784aa5a7
#
_entry.id   c8f2f3d864c858dfb1f641d4784aa5a7
#
_cell.length_a   1.000
_cell.length_b   1.000
_cell.length_c   1.000
_cell.angle_alpha   90.00
_cell.angle_beta   90.00
_cell.angle_gamma   90.00
#
_symmetry.space_group_name_H-M   'P 1'
#
loop_
_entity.id
_entity.type
_entity.pdbx_description
1 polymer ?
#
loop_
_entity_poly.entity_id
_entity_poly.type
_entity_poly.pdbx_seq_one_letter_code
_entity_poly.pdbx_strand_id
1 'polypeptide(L)'
;MCEKQSFRGEVTAYLSLIFILLTVFVGGVMESASIQNAKNYRRADMNRAMESVFAEYQKELLEEYDIFALDGSYETGQYSERNIIDRLSYYGAGDMEHKITRICFLTDHGCDAFCGQVASYMEQKYGLGIIEDKLEMSSVWERQEEQARDYAKREQEQQDYLEGLLEENEGELPQEGNPIRYAGELKKSPVLSLVLPKGKSVSEKRLNHQEMLSERSRNAGYGDFSGAVPEGKRLSSLMLGEYLLKHFSGFTDTEGTGVLDYELEYILAGGDSDRENLESVVKKLLFLRFVP
;
A
#
# COMPACT_ATOMS: atom_id res chain seq x y z
N MET A 1 4.61 81.50 -54.82
CA MET A 1 5.56 81.20 -53.67
C MET A 1 4.73 80.76 -52.48
N CYS A 2 4.08 79.61 -52.55
CA CYS A 2 3.22 79.12 -51.48
C CYS A 2 3.00 77.60 -51.47
N GLU A 3 4.06 76.79 -51.66
CA GLU A 3 3.91 75.37 -51.75
C GLU A 3 4.87 74.57 -50.81
N LYS A 4 5.64 75.28 -49.99
CA LYS A 4 6.60 74.64 -49.07
C LYS A 4 6.12 74.45 -47.63
N GLN A 5 4.93 74.86 -47.27
CA GLN A 5 4.42 74.73 -45.88
C GLN A 5 3.56 73.47 -45.64
N SER A 6 2.93 72.90 -46.65
CA SER A 6 2.08 71.70 -46.46
C SER A 6 2.90 70.44 -46.16
N PHE A 7 4.01 70.23 -46.79
CA PHE A 7 4.86 69.06 -46.55
C PHE A 7 5.39 68.92 -45.11
N ARG A 8 5.61 70.01 -44.37
CA ARG A 8 6.08 69.94 -42.98
C ARG A 8 4.99 69.47 -42.00
N GLY A 9 3.71 69.80 -42.28
CA GLY A 9 2.57 69.35 -41.46
C GLY A 9 2.29 67.87 -41.67
N GLU A 10 2.37 67.37 -42.86
CA GLU A 10 2.17 65.96 -43.20
C GLU A 10 3.23 65.05 -42.56
N VAL A 11 4.49 65.45 -42.59
CA VAL A 11 5.61 64.70 -41.96
C VAL A 11 5.43 64.65 -40.46
N THR A 12 5.05 65.74 -39.83
CA THR A 12 4.82 65.77 -38.36
C THR A 12 3.64 64.92 -37.96
N ALA A 13 2.55 64.91 -38.72
CA ALA A 13 1.39 64.05 -38.52
C ALA A 13 1.77 62.55 -38.68
N TYR A 14 2.56 62.22 -39.69
CA TYR A 14 3.05 60.85 -39.91
C TYR A 14 3.95 60.39 -38.80
N LEU A 15 4.91 61.19 -38.35
CA LEU A 15 5.80 60.88 -37.24
C LEU A 15 5.05 60.72 -35.92
N SER A 16 4.07 61.55 -35.63
CA SER A 16 3.23 61.40 -34.44
C SER A 16 2.42 60.09 -34.44
N LEU A 17 1.89 59.69 -35.60
CA LEU A 17 1.18 58.43 -35.77
C LEU A 17 2.07 57.23 -35.55
N ILE A 18 3.29 57.25 -36.14
CA ILE A 18 4.32 56.20 -35.88
C ILE A 18 4.67 56.14 -34.41
N PHE A 19 4.87 57.28 -33.78
CA PHE A 19 5.21 57.34 -32.33
C PHE A 19 4.13 56.75 -31.46
N ILE A 20 2.84 57.11 -31.74
CA ILE A 20 1.70 56.53 -31.00
C ILE A 20 1.64 55.01 -31.20
N LEU A 21 1.78 54.54 -32.45
CA LEU A 21 1.78 53.12 -32.78
C LEU A 21 2.89 52.36 -32.06
N LEU A 22 4.13 52.92 -32.04
CA LEU A 22 5.27 52.34 -31.34
C LEU A 22 5.05 52.32 -29.82
N THR A 23 4.48 53.39 -29.24
CA THR A 23 4.17 53.45 -27.81
C THR A 23 3.13 52.39 -27.43
N VAL A 24 2.07 52.20 -28.20
CA VAL A 24 1.06 51.14 -28.00
C VAL A 24 1.71 49.76 -28.13
N PHE A 25 2.55 49.54 -29.11
CA PHE A 25 3.26 48.30 -29.30
C PHE A 25 4.18 47.97 -28.08
N VAL A 26 5.00 48.92 -27.63
CA VAL A 26 5.83 48.75 -26.47
C VAL A 26 5.00 48.49 -25.22
N GLY A 27 3.93 49.23 -25.04
CA GLY A 27 2.98 49.02 -23.94
C GLY A 27 2.41 47.57 -23.92
N GLY A 28 1.98 47.09 -25.07
CA GLY A 28 1.47 45.72 -25.20
C GLY A 28 2.54 44.65 -24.90
N VAL A 29 3.77 44.86 -25.36
CA VAL A 29 4.88 43.95 -25.02
C VAL A 29 5.17 43.96 -23.52
N MET A 30 5.20 45.14 -22.89
CA MET A 30 5.42 45.27 -21.42
C MET A 30 4.30 44.61 -20.63
N GLU A 31 3.04 44.77 -21.02
CA GLU A 31 1.89 44.12 -20.39
C GLU A 31 2.00 42.58 -20.52
N SER A 32 2.27 42.07 -21.72
CA SER A 32 2.47 40.65 -21.96
C SER A 32 3.59 40.08 -21.10
N ALA A 33 4.74 40.78 -21.01
CA ALA A 33 5.86 40.36 -20.18
C ALA A 33 5.48 40.37 -18.69
N SER A 34 4.73 41.36 -18.22
CA SER A 34 4.25 41.45 -16.84
C SER A 34 3.31 40.28 -16.50
N ILE A 35 2.39 39.95 -17.39
CA ILE A 35 1.48 38.81 -17.23
C ILE A 35 2.26 37.48 -17.16
N GLN A 36 3.25 37.30 -18.03
CA GLN A 36 4.07 36.09 -18.03
C GLN A 36 4.90 35.98 -16.73
N ASN A 37 5.47 37.07 -16.28
CA ASN A 37 6.20 37.07 -15.00
C ASN A 37 5.26 36.73 -13.84
N ALA A 38 4.07 37.31 -13.76
CA ALA A 38 3.08 36.98 -12.72
C ALA A 38 2.70 35.48 -12.76
N LYS A 39 2.51 34.90 -13.93
CA LYS A 39 2.26 33.46 -14.09
C LYS A 39 3.43 32.61 -13.60
N ASN A 40 4.66 33.01 -13.91
CA ASN A 40 5.85 32.29 -13.50
C ASN A 40 6.03 32.32 -11.96
N TYR A 41 5.81 33.48 -11.33
CA TYR A 41 5.83 33.59 -9.89
C TYR A 41 4.77 32.70 -9.22
N ARG A 42 3.54 32.72 -9.70
CA ARG A 42 2.48 31.86 -9.16
C ARG A 42 2.79 30.36 -9.33
N ARG A 43 3.38 29.96 -10.46
CA ARG A 43 3.84 28.58 -10.65
C ARG A 43 4.96 28.20 -9.68
N ALA A 44 5.90 29.10 -9.47
CA ALA A 44 6.99 28.88 -8.49
C ALA A 44 6.45 28.77 -7.06
N ASP A 45 5.51 29.62 -6.68
CA ASP A 45 4.87 29.57 -5.36
C ASP A 45 4.08 28.27 -5.19
N MET A 46 3.31 27.85 -6.21
CA MET A 46 2.59 26.58 -6.17
C MET A 46 3.51 25.37 -6.09
N ASN A 47 4.59 25.35 -6.87
CA ASN A 47 5.57 24.26 -6.83
C ASN A 47 6.21 24.17 -5.44
N ARG A 48 6.63 25.30 -4.88
CA ARG A 48 7.19 25.37 -3.53
C ARG A 48 6.18 24.88 -2.47
N ALA A 49 4.92 25.30 -2.59
CA ALA A 49 3.86 24.86 -1.67
C ALA A 49 3.63 23.35 -1.78
N MET A 50 3.58 22.79 -3.00
CA MET A 50 3.46 21.36 -3.20
C MET A 50 4.65 20.57 -2.64
N GLU A 51 5.88 21.01 -2.91
CA GLU A 51 7.09 20.39 -2.36
C GLU A 51 7.08 20.40 -0.82
N SER A 52 6.61 21.50 -0.23
CA SER A 52 6.50 21.62 1.22
C SER A 52 5.43 20.68 1.79
N VAL A 53 4.28 20.56 1.15
CA VAL A 53 3.23 19.60 1.56
C VAL A 53 3.73 18.15 1.41
N PHE A 54 4.44 17.82 0.33
CA PHE A 54 5.04 16.49 0.17
C PHE A 54 6.16 16.21 1.18
N ALA A 55 6.83 17.23 1.70
CA ALA A 55 7.81 17.08 2.77
C ALA A 55 7.16 16.74 4.14
N GLU A 56 5.84 16.94 4.30
CA GLU A 56 5.05 16.51 5.46
C GLU A 56 4.59 15.03 5.33
N TYR A 57 5.35 14.19 4.63
CA TYR A 57 5.05 12.77 4.49
C TYR A 57 5.08 12.04 5.82
N GLN A 58 4.37 10.92 5.91
CA GLN A 58 4.38 10.07 7.08
C GLN A 58 5.74 9.38 7.24
N LYS A 59 6.54 9.92 8.17
CA LYS A 59 7.93 9.53 8.36
C LYS A 59 8.07 8.08 8.82
N GLU A 60 7.26 7.66 9.78
CA GLU A 60 7.27 6.30 10.33
C GLU A 60 6.96 5.26 9.24
N LEU A 61 5.99 5.55 8.38
CA LEU A 61 5.63 4.67 7.28
C LEU A 61 6.79 4.50 6.27
N LEU A 62 7.53 5.59 6.03
CA LEU A 62 8.70 5.52 5.13
C LEU A 62 9.89 4.84 5.80
N GLU A 63 10.17 5.11 7.07
CA GLU A 63 11.32 4.55 7.78
C GLU A 63 11.16 3.06 8.09
N GLU A 64 9.95 2.62 8.46
CA GLU A 64 9.69 1.23 8.81
C GLU A 64 9.33 0.34 7.62
N TYR A 65 8.58 0.89 6.65
CA TYR A 65 8.00 0.10 5.55
C TYR A 65 8.50 0.49 4.15
N ASP A 66 9.41 1.46 4.03
CA ASP A 66 9.86 2.00 2.74
C ASP A 66 8.69 2.46 1.82
N ILE A 67 7.57 2.90 2.42
CA ILE A 67 6.36 3.36 1.74
C ILE A 67 6.18 4.85 1.93
N PHE A 68 6.03 5.57 0.83
CA PHE A 68 5.78 7.01 0.84
C PHE A 68 4.28 7.31 0.77
N ALA A 69 3.78 8.04 1.76
CA ALA A 69 2.41 8.53 1.79
C ALA A 69 2.29 9.83 2.60
N LEU A 70 1.21 10.56 2.35
CA LEU A 70 0.82 11.72 3.16
C LEU A 70 -0.34 11.33 4.08
N ASP A 71 -0.29 11.78 5.32
CA ASP A 71 -1.45 11.71 6.21
C ASP A 71 -2.42 12.86 5.90
N GLY A 72 -3.44 12.58 5.09
CA GLY A 72 -4.48 13.56 4.75
C GLY A 72 -5.40 13.93 5.91
N SER A 73 -5.26 13.29 7.07
CA SER A 73 -5.98 13.66 8.29
C SER A 73 -5.23 14.75 9.10
N TYR A 74 -3.93 14.87 8.93
CA TYR A 74 -3.07 15.76 9.72
C TYR A 74 -3.34 15.64 11.22
N GLU A 75 -3.30 14.42 11.74
CA GLU A 75 -3.52 14.07 13.15
C GLU A 75 -4.96 14.33 13.67
N THR A 76 -5.87 14.81 12.84
CA THR A 76 -7.27 15.02 13.26
C THR A 76 -8.08 13.72 13.34
N GLY A 77 -7.53 12.63 12.83
CA GLY A 77 -8.19 11.32 12.74
C GLY A 77 -9.27 11.23 11.65
N GLN A 78 -9.51 12.31 10.90
CA GLN A 78 -10.46 12.34 9.79
C GLN A 78 -9.81 12.94 8.55
N TYR A 79 -9.82 12.17 7.47
CA TYR A 79 -9.37 12.65 6.17
C TYR A 79 -10.26 13.79 5.67
N SER A 80 -9.64 14.86 5.15
CA SER A 80 -10.33 15.92 4.43
C SER A 80 -9.41 16.56 3.39
N GLU A 81 -9.91 16.71 2.17
CA GLU A 81 -9.20 17.46 1.11
C GLU A 81 -8.89 18.89 1.52
N ARG A 82 -9.75 19.47 2.36
CA ARG A 82 -9.56 20.82 2.89
C ARG A 82 -8.27 20.92 3.68
N ASN A 83 -7.89 19.91 4.43
CA ASN A 83 -6.62 19.90 5.17
C ASN A 83 -5.44 20.11 4.24
N ILE A 84 -5.43 19.43 3.08
CA ILE A 84 -4.39 19.56 2.06
C ILE A 84 -4.38 20.95 1.44
N ILE A 85 -5.56 21.49 1.12
CA ILE A 85 -5.71 22.85 0.56
C ILE A 85 -5.25 23.90 1.57
N ASP A 86 -5.59 23.76 2.83
CA ASP A 86 -5.18 24.68 3.90
C ASP A 86 -3.65 24.66 4.08
N ARG A 87 -3.00 23.51 3.92
CA ARG A 87 -1.53 23.40 3.91
C ARG A 87 -0.90 24.06 2.69
N LEU A 88 -1.43 23.86 1.50
CA LEU A 88 -0.96 24.58 0.31
C LEU A 88 -1.05 26.10 0.50
N SER A 89 -2.15 26.56 1.08
CA SER A 89 -2.36 27.98 1.39
C SER A 89 -1.35 28.48 2.43
N TYR A 90 -1.06 27.70 3.46
CA TYR A 90 -0.06 28.01 4.49
C TYR A 90 1.34 28.16 3.89
N TYR A 91 1.72 27.34 2.91
CA TYR A 91 3.03 27.39 2.24
C TYR A 91 3.12 28.42 1.09
N GLY A 92 2.17 29.35 1.01
CA GLY A 92 2.26 30.51 0.14
C GLY A 92 1.45 30.41 -1.15
N ALA A 93 0.57 29.42 -1.27
CA ALA A 93 -0.35 29.32 -2.41
C ALA A 93 -1.76 29.81 -2.09
N GLY A 94 -1.97 30.59 -1.00
CA GLY A 94 -3.29 31.01 -0.53
C GLY A 94 -4.09 31.94 -1.46
N ASP A 95 -3.38 32.68 -2.33
CA ASP A 95 -4.03 33.59 -3.28
C ASP A 95 -4.48 32.89 -4.60
N MET A 96 -4.46 31.56 -4.61
CA MET A 96 -4.84 30.75 -5.77
C MET A 96 -6.06 29.88 -5.46
N GLU A 97 -6.90 29.66 -6.45
CA GLU A 97 -7.98 28.68 -6.37
C GLU A 97 -7.40 27.27 -6.55
N HIS A 98 -7.57 26.41 -5.54
CA HIS A 98 -7.07 25.05 -5.53
C HIS A 98 -8.21 24.07 -5.80
N LYS A 99 -7.94 23.09 -6.66
CA LYS A 99 -8.82 21.96 -6.90
C LYS A 99 -8.00 20.68 -6.95
N ILE A 100 -8.30 19.77 -6.07
CA ILE A 100 -7.78 18.41 -6.12
C ILE A 100 -8.58 17.66 -7.20
N THR A 101 -7.91 17.10 -8.18
CA THR A 101 -8.55 16.39 -9.30
C THR A 101 -8.44 14.88 -9.18
N ARG A 102 -7.47 14.39 -8.43
CA ARG A 102 -7.20 12.96 -8.25
C ARG A 102 -6.65 12.72 -6.86
N ILE A 103 -7.14 11.65 -6.23
CA ILE A 103 -6.65 11.14 -4.96
C ILE A 103 -6.58 9.63 -5.06
N CYS A 104 -5.47 9.04 -4.63
CA CYS A 104 -5.30 7.62 -4.50
C CYS A 104 -4.88 7.29 -3.08
N PHE A 105 -5.65 6.48 -2.39
CA PHE A 105 -5.25 5.91 -1.11
C PHE A 105 -4.44 4.64 -1.32
N LEU A 106 -3.56 4.32 -0.38
CA LEU A 106 -2.77 3.09 -0.43
C LEU A 106 -3.63 1.82 -0.50
N THR A 107 -4.86 1.90 -0.01
CA THR A 107 -5.83 0.79 0.03
C THR A 107 -6.75 0.72 -1.18
N ASP A 108 -6.68 1.67 -2.11
CA ASP A 108 -7.53 1.68 -3.29
C ASP A 108 -7.16 0.56 -4.28
N HIS A 109 -8.17 0.12 -5.05
CA HIS A 109 -7.99 -0.87 -6.13
C HIS A 109 -7.26 -2.14 -5.69
N GLY A 110 -7.54 -2.65 -4.49
CA GLY A 110 -6.86 -3.84 -3.96
C GLY A 110 -5.41 -3.58 -3.55
N CYS A 111 -5.11 -2.35 -3.10
CA CYS A 111 -3.78 -1.90 -2.67
C CYS A 111 -2.79 -1.72 -3.84
N ASP A 112 -3.24 -1.40 -5.05
CA ASP A 112 -2.38 -1.22 -6.22
C ASP A 112 -1.26 -0.20 -5.99
N ALA A 113 -1.57 0.94 -5.34
CA ALA A 113 -0.58 1.98 -5.05
C ALA A 113 0.51 1.49 -4.07
N PHE A 114 0.12 0.74 -3.06
CA PHE A 114 1.03 0.09 -2.12
C PHE A 114 1.89 -0.95 -2.84
N CYS A 115 1.28 -1.88 -3.57
CA CYS A 115 1.98 -2.93 -4.31
C CYS A 115 2.96 -2.35 -5.34
N GLY A 116 2.62 -1.26 -6.00
CA GLY A 116 3.50 -0.57 -6.94
C GLY A 116 4.73 0.05 -6.28
N GLN A 117 4.59 0.59 -5.06
CA GLN A 117 5.73 1.11 -4.29
C GLN A 117 6.62 -0.03 -3.79
N VAL A 118 6.05 -1.11 -3.25
CA VAL A 118 6.79 -2.31 -2.84
C VAL A 118 7.57 -2.90 -4.02
N ALA A 119 6.94 -3.04 -5.19
CA ALA A 119 7.62 -3.54 -6.39
C ALA A 119 8.80 -2.64 -6.79
N SER A 120 8.61 -1.32 -6.77
CA SER A 120 9.67 -0.35 -7.10
C SER A 120 10.83 -0.41 -6.10
N TYR A 121 10.53 -0.53 -4.82
CA TYR A 121 11.53 -0.71 -3.76
C TYR A 121 12.34 -2.00 -3.96
N MET A 122 11.65 -3.13 -4.22
CA MET A 122 12.29 -4.42 -4.42
C MET A 122 13.17 -4.45 -5.67
N GLU A 123 12.72 -3.81 -6.76
CA GLU A 123 13.53 -3.64 -7.98
C GLU A 123 14.82 -2.85 -7.72
N GLN A 124 14.72 -1.76 -6.97
CA GLN A 124 15.90 -0.95 -6.63
C GLN A 124 16.88 -1.71 -5.75
N LYS A 125 16.38 -2.52 -4.82
CA LYS A 125 17.19 -3.25 -3.85
C LYS A 125 17.88 -4.47 -4.45
N TYR A 126 17.18 -5.23 -5.29
CA TYR A 126 17.66 -6.53 -5.78
C TYR A 126 18.00 -6.55 -7.27
N GLY A 127 17.63 -5.50 -8.04
CA GLY A 127 17.84 -5.42 -9.48
C GLY A 127 16.81 -6.22 -10.29
N LEU A 128 16.62 -5.81 -11.56
CA LEU A 128 15.60 -6.41 -12.45
C LEU A 128 15.90 -7.87 -12.87
N GLY A 129 17.16 -8.29 -12.88
CA GLY A 129 17.58 -9.58 -13.44
C GLY A 129 17.28 -10.82 -12.57
N ILE A 130 16.89 -10.63 -11.29
CA ILE A 130 16.65 -11.75 -10.36
C ILE A 130 15.18 -12.20 -10.41
N ILE A 131 14.31 -11.40 -10.99
CA ILE A 131 12.86 -11.52 -10.87
C ILE A 131 12.27 -12.49 -11.89
N GLU A 132 12.81 -12.52 -13.11
CA GLU A 132 12.30 -13.37 -14.19
C GLU A 132 12.55 -14.87 -13.94
N ASP A 133 13.70 -15.24 -13.40
CA ASP A 133 14.06 -16.64 -13.12
C ASP A 133 13.24 -17.29 -11.97
N LYS A 134 12.62 -16.48 -11.10
CA LYS A 134 11.87 -16.98 -9.94
C LYS A 134 10.35 -17.01 -10.15
N LEU A 135 9.85 -16.50 -11.28
CA LEU A 135 8.41 -16.55 -11.63
C LEU A 135 7.91 -18.00 -11.82
N GLU A 136 8.77 -18.93 -12.19
CA GLU A 136 8.40 -20.37 -12.29
C GLU A 136 8.13 -20.97 -10.90
N MET A 137 8.77 -20.48 -9.83
CA MET A 137 8.53 -20.98 -8.47
C MET A 137 7.14 -20.60 -7.94
N SER A 138 6.57 -19.43 -8.30
CA SER A 138 5.24 -19.04 -7.82
C SER A 138 4.15 -19.99 -8.30
N SER A 139 4.25 -20.49 -9.54
CA SER A 139 3.30 -21.46 -10.09
C SER A 139 3.40 -22.85 -9.44
N VAL A 140 4.52 -23.17 -8.83
CA VAL A 140 4.70 -24.42 -8.05
C VAL A 140 4.03 -24.28 -6.70
N TRP A 141 4.15 -23.11 -6.04
CA TRP A 141 3.52 -22.85 -4.74
C TRP A 141 1.99 -22.82 -4.85
N GLU A 142 1.43 -22.16 -5.86
CA GLU A 142 -0.02 -22.13 -6.10
C GLU A 142 -0.58 -23.56 -6.31
N ARG A 143 0.10 -24.38 -7.08
CA ARG A 143 -0.28 -25.78 -7.28
C ARG A 143 -0.19 -26.62 -6.00
N GLN A 144 0.83 -26.39 -5.18
CA GLN A 144 0.97 -27.08 -3.89
C GLN A 144 -0.10 -26.63 -2.90
N GLU A 145 -0.48 -25.37 -2.88
CA GLU A 145 -1.55 -24.86 -2.02
C GLU A 145 -2.92 -25.45 -2.42
N GLU A 146 -3.20 -25.57 -3.72
CA GLU A 146 -4.42 -26.21 -4.23
C GLU A 146 -4.46 -27.70 -3.86
N GLN A 147 -3.36 -28.41 -4.02
CA GLN A 147 -3.23 -29.80 -3.60
C GLN A 147 -3.40 -29.95 -2.08
N ALA A 148 -2.83 -29.04 -1.28
CA ALA A 148 -2.97 -29.05 0.16
C ALA A 148 -4.42 -28.88 0.61
N ARG A 149 -5.18 -28.01 -0.06
CA ARG A 149 -6.62 -27.84 0.21
C ARG A 149 -7.43 -29.08 -0.14
N ASP A 150 -7.12 -29.73 -1.25
CA ASP A 150 -7.79 -30.95 -1.68
C ASP A 150 -7.53 -32.12 -0.71
N TYR A 151 -6.30 -32.25 -0.22
CA TYR A 151 -5.96 -33.27 0.78
C TYR A 151 -6.64 -33.01 2.12
N ALA A 152 -6.66 -31.77 2.59
CA ALA A 152 -7.35 -31.39 3.83
C ALA A 152 -8.85 -31.70 3.76
N LYS A 153 -9.47 -31.45 2.60
CA LYS A 153 -10.90 -31.78 2.37
C LYS A 153 -11.16 -33.29 2.40
N ARG A 154 -10.30 -34.07 1.73
CA ARG A 154 -10.41 -35.53 1.74
C ARG A 154 -10.17 -36.13 3.12
N GLU A 155 -9.22 -35.57 3.88
CA GLU A 155 -8.98 -35.99 5.26
C GLU A 155 -10.20 -35.72 6.14
N GLN A 156 -10.86 -34.58 5.97
CA GLN A 156 -12.07 -34.25 6.70
C GLN A 156 -13.23 -35.20 6.34
N GLU A 157 -13.44 -35.47 5.06
CA GLU A 157 -14.45 -36.44 4.59
C GLU A 157 -14.21 -37.86 5.13
N GLN A 158 -12.94 -38.28 5.22
CA GLN A 158 -12.58 -39.58 5.83
C GLN A 158 -12.79 -39.59 7.35
N GLN A 159 -12.52 -38.47 8.01
CA GLN A 159 -12.74 -38.34 9.44
C GLN A 159 -14.22 -38.39 9.80
N ASP A 160 -15.05 -37.63 9.07
CA ASP A 160 -16.51 -37.64 9.25
C ASP A 160 -17.09 -39.05 8.98
N TYR A 161 -16.56 -39.76 7.99
CA TYR A 161 -16.93 -41.17 7.73
C TYR A 161 -16.55 -42.11 8.87
N LEU A 162 -15.33 -41.96 9.44
CA LEU A 162 -14.87 -42.77 10.56
C LEU A 162 -15.63 -42.46 11.86
N GLU A 163 -15.98 -41.19 12.09
CA GLU A 163 -16.83 -40.79 13.23
C GLU A 163 -18.25 -41.38 13.12
N GLY A 164 -18.82 -41.38 11.89
CA GLY A 164 -20.10 -42.02 11.63
C GLY A 164 -20.08 -43.54 11.87
N LEU A 165 -18.99 -44.22 11.45
CA LEU A 165 -18.84 -45.66 11.73
C LEU A 165 -18.65 -45.95 13.22
N LEU A 166 -18.04 -45.05 13.98
CA LEU A 166 -17.89 -45.18 15.44
C LEU A 166 -19.22 -45.00 16.15
N GLU A 167 -20.07 -44.07 15.75
CA GLU A 167 -21.41 -43.85 16.29
C GLU A 167 -22.32 -45.06 16.03
N GLU A 168 -22.20 -45.69 14.86
CA GLU A 168 -22.96 -46.91 14.53
C GLU A 168 -22.50 -48.13 15.32
N ASN A 169 -21.26 -48.19 15.82
CA ASN A 169 -20.65 -49.35 16.45
C ASN A 169 -20.27 -49.10 17.95
N GLU A 170 -20.86 -48.13 18.61
CA GLU A 170 -20.55 -47.71 20.00
C GLU A 170 -20.53 -48.86 21.04
N GLY A 171 -21.05 -50.05 20.73
CA GLY A 171 -21.06 -51.18 21.64
C GLY A 171 -19.97 -52.23 21.42
N GLU A 172 -19.22 -52.22 20.34
CA GLU A 172 -18.32 -53.32 19.92
C GLU A 172 -16.80 -52.96 19.96
N LEU A 173 -16.41 -51.69 20.09
CA LEU A 173 -15.01 -51.29 20.09
C LEU A 173 -14.40 -51.21 21.47
N PRO A 174 -13.25 -51.86 21.74
CA PRO A 174 -12.58 -51.79 23.03
C PRO A 174 -12.19 -50.35 23.35
N GLN A 175 -12.50 -49.87 24.55
CA GLN A 175 -12.16 -48.51 24.99
C GLN A 175 -10.68 -48.31 25.22
N GLU A 176 -9.95 -49.34 25.60
CA GLU A 176 -8.48 -49.33 25.76
C GLU A 176 -7.79 -49.80 24.49
N GLY A 177 -6.83 -49.02 24.00
CA GLY A 177 -6.04 -49.37 22.82
C GLY A 177 -6.64 -49.02 21.48
N ASN A 178 -7.71 -48.22 21.44
CA ASN A 178 -8.37 -47.79 20.19
C ASN A 178 -7.49 -46.72 19.48
N PRO A 179 -6.91 -47.02 18.29
CA PRO A 179 -6.05 -46.07 17.59
C PRO A 179 -6.79 -44.81 17.13
N ILE A 180 -8.11 -44.89 16.92
CA ILE A 180 -8.93 -43.72 16.48
C ILE A 180 -9.07 -42.74 17.64
N ARG A 181 -9.25 -43.22 18.87
CA ARG A 181 -9.32 -42.38 20.05
C ARG A 181 -7.99 -41.70 20.32
N TYR A 182 -6.87 -42.41 20.18
CA TYR A 182 -5.52 -41.82 20.30
C TYR A 182 -5.24 -40.79 19.20
N ALA A 183 -5.68 -41.02 17.97
CA ALA A 183 -5.57 -40.05 16.89
C ALA A 183 -6.41 -38.78 17.19
N GLY A 184 -7.62 -38.95 17.75
CA GLY A 184 -8.47 -37.86 18.19
C GLY A 184 -7.87 -37.06 19.37
N GLU A 185 -7.25 -37.73 20.33
CA GLU A 185 -6.55 -37.08 21.46
C GLU A 185 -5.27 -36.35 21.00
N LEU A 186 -4.50 -36.93 20.05
CA LEU A 186 -3.36 -36.28 19.42
C LEU A 186 -3.77 -35.04 18.62
N LYS A 187 -4.91 -35.09 17.92
CA LYS A 187 -5.47 -33.93 17.19
C LYS A 187 -5.95 -32.82 18.13
N LYS A 188 -6.41 -33.18 19.35
CA LYS A 188 -6.78 -32.21 20.40
C LYS A 188 -5.56 -31.63 21.11
N SER A 189 -4.41 -32.27 21.04
CA SER A 189 -3.18 -31.74 21.62
C SER A 189 -2.72 -30.51 20.83
N PRO A 190 -2.39 -29.40 21.50
CA PRO A 190 -1.91 -28.21 20.79
C PRO A 190 -0.64 -28.55 20.01
N VAL A 191 -0.69 -28.40 18.69
CA VAL A 191 0.45 -28.71 17.79
C VAL A 191 1.72 -27.99 18.24
N LEU A 192 1.58 -26.77 18.76
CA LEU A 192 2.69 -25.98 19.28
C LEU A 192 3.43 -26.67 20.42
N SER A 193 2.75 -27.42 21.30
CA SER A 193 3.39 -28.16 22.40
C SER A 193 4.26 -29.33 21.90
N LEU A 194 3.99 -29.83 20.69
CA LEU A 194 4.72 -30.95 20.08
C LEU A 194 5.92 -30.45 19.25
N VAL A 195 5.82 -29.27 18.65
CA VAL A 195 6.81 -28.75 17.70
C VAL A 195 7.79 -27.79 18.34
N LEU A 196 7.34 -27.03 19.33
CA LEU A 196 8.19 -26.01 19.94
C LEU A 196 9.21 -26.61 20.92
N PRO A 197 10.44 -26.07 20.95
CA PRO A 197 11.41 -26.44 21.94
C PRO A 197 10.92 -26.18 23.36
N LYS A 198 11.26 -27.08 24.29
CA LYS A 198 10.94 -26.90 25.72
C LYS A 198 11.53 -25.59 26.23
N GLY A 199 10.68 -24.72 26.78
CA GLY A 199 11.10 -23.43 27.36
C GLY A 199 10.86 -22.20 26.44
N LYS A 200 10.47 -22.36 25.19
CA LYS A 200 9.95 -21.23 24.41
C LYS A 200 8.49 -20.93 24.79
N SER A 201 8.25 -19.70 25.23
CA SER A 201 6.90 -19.19 25.45
C SER A 201 6.32 -18.65 24.15
N VAL A 202 5.04 -18.87 23.95
CA VAL A 202 4.27 -18.27 22.84
C VAL A 202 3.56 -17.05 23.37
N SER A 203 3.55 -15.96 22.60
CA SER A 203 2.79 -14.76 22.92
C SER A 203 1.30 -15.08 23.00
N GLU A 204 0.61 -14.46 23.96
CA GLU A 204 -0.84 -14.54 24.12
C GLU A 204 -1.54 -13.24 23.75
N LYS A 205 -0.84 -12.33 23.05
CA LYS A 205 -1.46 -11.09 22.56
C LYS A 205 -2.63 -11.39 21.62
N ARG A 206 -3.66 -10.55 21.72
CA ARG A 206 -4.87 -10.64 20.90
C ARG A 206 -5.19 -9.31 20.27
N LEU A 207 -5.73 -9.36 19.07
CA LEU A 207 -6.27 -8.20 18.38
C LEU A 207 -7.57 -7.73 19.04
N ASN A 208 -7.67 -6.43 19.21
CA ASN A 208 -8.95 -5.78 19.48
C ASN A 208 -9.49 -5.21 18.18
N HIS A 209 -10.36 -5.93 17.50
CA HIS A 209 -10.94 -5.52 16.23
C HIS A 209 -11.59 -4.13 16.27
N GLN A 210 -12.18 -3.74 17.41
CA GLN A 210 -12.82 -2.44 17.55
C GLN A 210 -11.85 -1.25 17.49
N GLU A 211 -10.58 -1.48 17.78
CA GLU A 211 -9.52 -0.47 17.73
C GLU A 211 -8.77 -0.44 16.41
N MET A 212 -8.98 -1.44 15.55
CA MET A 212 -8.26 -1.54 14.28
C MET A 212 -8.70 -0.48 13.28
N LEU A 213 -7.73 0.03 12.51
CA LEU A 213 -7.98 0.95 11.41
C LEU A 213 -8.88 0.34 10.32
N SER A 214 -8.90 -0.98 10.18
CA SER A 214 -9.75 -1.70 9.22
C SER A 214 -11.25 -1.57 9.52
N GLU A 215 -11.62 -1.36 10.77
CA GLU A 215 -13.01 -1.14 11.20
C GLU A 215 -13.48 0.31 11.01
N ARG A 216 -12.55 1.24 10.76
CA ARG A 216 -12.91 2.62 10.46
C ARG A 216 -13.47 2.74 9.05
N SER A 217 -14.34 3.74 8.83
CA SER A 217 -14.84 4.05 7.49
C SER A 217 -13.67 4.36 6.56
N ARG A 218 -13.55 3.62 5.46
CA ARG A 218 -12.52 3.84 4.46
C ARG A 218 -12.98 4.90 3.48
N ASN A 219 -12.13 5.89 3.25
CA ASN A 219 -12.32 6.80 2.15
C ASN A 219 -11.85 6.10 0.87
N ALA A 220 -12.57 6.27 -0.23
CA ALA A 220 -12.16 5.81 -1.54
C ALA A 220 -11.60 7.00 -2.33
N GLY A 221 -10.52 6.76 -3.04
CA GLY A 221 -9.95 7.74 -3.95
C GLY A 221 -10.80 7.95 -5.20
N TYR A 222 -10.45 8.95 -5.97
CA TYR A 222 -11.13 9.28 -7.22
C TYR A 222 -10.16 9.85 -8.27
N GLY A 223 -10.61 9.84 -9.52
CA GLY A 223 -9.85 10.32 -10.66
C GLY A 223 -9.18 9.18 -11.43
N ASP A 224 -8.64 9.50 -12.61
CA ASP A 224 -7.97 8.55 -13.47
C ASP A 224 -6.46 8.55 -13.19
N PHE A 225 -5.94 7.41 -12.77
CA PHE A 225 -4.52 7.13 -12.56
C PHE A 225 -3.93 6.24 -13.65
N SER A 226 -4.65 6.00 -14.75
CA SER A 226 -4.13 5.26 -15.90
C SER A 226 -2.83 5.92 -16.39
N GLY A 227 -1.71 5.24 -16.21
CA GLY A 227 -0.36 5.74 -16.51
C GLY A 227 0.44 6.31 -15.33
N ALA A 228 -0.13 6.42 -14.14
CA ALA A 228 0.63 6.79 -12.93
C ALA A 228 1.34 5.58 -12.29
N VAL A 229 0.79 4.38 -12.47
CA VAL A 229 1.47 3.12 -12.13
C VAL A 229 2.07 2.59 -13.43
N PRO A 230 3.38 2.33 -13.51
CA PRO A 230 3.99 1.76 -14.70
C PRO A 230 3.28 0.46 -15.08
N GLU A 231 2.68 0.42 -16.28
CA GLU A 231 2.11 -0.81 -16.82
C GLU A 231 3.19 -1.90 -16.84
N GLY A 232 2.94 -3.01 -16.13
CA GLY A 232 3.86 -4.16 -16.11
C GLY A 232 4.57 -4.43 -14.80
N LYS A 233 4.56 -3.51 -13.83
CA LYS A 233 5.14 -3.78 -12.51
C LYS A 233 4.14 -4.54 -11.63
N ARG A 234 4.00 -5.84 -11.88
CA ARG A 234 3.27 -6.72 -10.97
C ARG A 234 4.20 -7.19 -9.87
N LEU A 235 3.81 -6.92 -8.62
CA LEU A 235 4.47 -7.48 -7.46
C LEU A 235 4.34 -9.01 -7.52
N SER A 236 5.45 -9.72 -7.67
CA SER A 236 5.43 -11.18 -7.60
C SER A 236 5.23 -11.61 -6.15
N SER A 237 4.63 -12.78 -5.94
CA SER A 237 4.44 -13.35 -4.59
C SER A 237 5.77 -13.51 -3.85
N LEU A 238 6.86 -13.77 -4.57
CA LEU A 238 8.19 -13.87 -4.00
C LEU A 238 8.70 -12.51 -3.51
N MET A 239 8.53 -11.44 -4.30
CA MET A 239 8.94 -10.08 -3.89
C MET A 239 8.15 -9.62 -2.69
N LEU A 240 6.83 -9.89 -2.69
CA LEU A 240 5.99 -9.61 -1.53
C LEU A 240 6.47 -10.39 -0.31
N GLY A 241 6.79 -11.69 -0.46
CA GLY A 241 7.30 -12.52 0.62
C GLY A 241 8.60 -11.97 1.22
N GLU A 242 9.57 -11.61 0.39
CA GLU A 242 10.83 -11.00 0.83
C GLU A 242 10.61 -9.63 1.50
N TYR A 243 9.67 -8.83 0.97
CA TYR A 243 9.30 -7.56 1.59
C TYR A 243 8.68 -7.77 2.97
N LEU A 244 7.73 -8.70 3.09
CA LEU A 244 7.08 -9.03 4.36
C LEU A 244 8.09 -9.55 5.40
N LEU A 245 8.98 -10.46 5.00
CA LEU A 245 10.05 -10.98 5.89
C LEU A 245 11.02 -9.90 6.36
N LYS A 246 11.15 -8.80 5.64
CA LYS A 246 12.02 -7.69 6.03
C LYS A 246 11.37 -6.73 7.02
N HIS A 247 10.07 -6.45 6.83
CA HIS A 247 9.40 -5.33 7.50
C HIS A 247 8.43 -5.75 8.60
N PHE A 248 8.09 -7.03 8.67
CA PHE A 248 7.12 -7.53 9.65
C PHE A 248 7.76 -8.56 10.57
N SER A 249 7.44 -8.45 11.86
CA SER A 249 7.93 -9.38 12.89
C SER A 249 7.27 -10.76 12.76
N GLY A 250 8.02 -11.80 13.10
CA GLY A 250 7.52 -13.17 13.13
C GLY A 250 7.97 -13.92 14.38
N PHE A 251 7.51 -15.14 14.56
CA PHE A 251 7.84 -15.99 15.73
C PHE A 251 9.35 -16.19 15.94
N THR A 252 10.14 -16.07 14.88
CA THR A 252 11.60 -16.19 14.96
C THR A 252 12.28 -14.93 15.49
N ASP A 253 11.60 -13.81 15.48
CA ASP A 253 12.12 -12.54 15.95
C ASP A 253 11.99 -12.42 17.46
N THR A 254 12.92 -11.74 18.08
CA THR A 254 12.98 -11.66 19.54
C THR A 254 12.25 -10.47 20.14
N GLU A 255 11.89 -9.49 19.31
CA GLU A 255 11.30 -8.23 19.75
C GLU A 255 10.16 -7.79 18.81
N GLY A 256 8.92 -8.21 19.11
CA GLY A 256 7.73 -7.62 18.50
C GLY A 256 7.33 -6.34 19.23
N THR A 257 7.32 -5.21 18.52
CA THR A 257 6.92 -3.91 19.06
C THR A 257 5.45 -3.55 18.74
N GLY A 258 4.79 -4.38 17.93
CA GLY A 258 3.44 -4.15 17.44
C GLY A 258 2.31 -4.58 18.41
N VAL A 259 1.09 -4.47 17.92
CA VAL A 259 -0.13 -4.95 18.60
C VAL A 259 -0.09 -6.47 18.76
N LEU A 260 0.48 -7.17 17.77
CA LEU A 260 0.84 -8.59 17.81
C LEU A 260 2.36 -8.72 17.80
N ASP A 261 2.88 -9.80 18.38
CA ASP A 261 4.31 -10.13 18.28
C ASP A 261 4.61 -10.90 16.98
N TYR A 262 3.59 -11.56 16.38
CA TYR A 262 3.75 -12.41 15.21
C TYR A 262 2.92 -11.87 14.04
N GLU A 263 3.35 -10.73 13.49
CA GLU A 263 2.66 -10.03 12.40
C GLU A 263 2.64 -10.84 11.09
N LEU A 264 3.75 -11.56 10.80
CA LEU A 264 3.83 -12.44 9.62
C LEU A 264 2.81 -13.58 9.69
N GLU A 265 2.70 -14.22 10.84
CA GLU A 265 1.75 -15.29 11.06
C GLU A 265 0.30 -14.77 10.99
N TYR A 266 0.06 -13.54 11.45
CA TYR A 266 -1.24 -12.88 11.29
C TYR A 266 -1.58 -12.64 9.81
N ILE A 267 -0.64 -12.11 9.01
CA ILE A 267 -0.84 -11.88 7.57
C ILE A 267 -1.17 -13.20 6.85
N LEU A 268 -0.55 -14.32 7.26
CA LEU A 268 -0.73 -15.64 6.63
C LEU A 268 -1.96 -16.41 7.12
N ALA A 269 -2.41 -16.17 8.36
CA ALA A 269 -3.46 -16.94 9.00
C ALA A 269 -4.76 -16.17 9.19
N GLY A 270 -4.69 -14.85 9.49
CA GLY A 270 -5.85 -13.96 9.67
C GLY A 270 -6.65 -14.21 10.96
N GLY A 271 -6.06 -14.85 11.97
CA GLY A 271 -6.72 -15.13 13.25
C GLY A 271 -6.53 -14.00 14.27
N ASP A 272 -7.26 -14.08 15.39
CA ASP A 272 -7.38 -13.00 16.36
C ASP A 272 -6.23 -12.95 17.40
N SER A 273 -5.41 -13.99 17.48
CA SER A 273 -4.34 -14.08 18.46
C SER A 273 -3.05 -14.62 17.88
N ASP A 274 -1.91 -14.19 18.45
CA ASP A 274 -0.58 -14.67 18.09
C ASP A 274 -0.52 -16.20 18.13
N ARG A 275 -1.09 -16.81 19.17
CA ARG A 275 -1.08 -18.26 19.34
C ARG A 275 -1.85 -18.99 18.24
N GLU A 276 -3.06 -18.52 17.90
CA GLU A 276 -3.89 -19.12 16.84
C GLU A 276 -3.23 -18.97 15.47
N ASN A 277 -2.65 -17.81 15.20
CA ASN A 277 -1.95 -17.53 13.96
C ASN A 277 -0.72 -18.44 13.81
N LEU A 278 0.12 -18.51 14.82
CA LEU A 278 1.29 -19.38 14.84
C LEU A 278 0.91 -20.85 14.66
N GLU A 279 -0.11 -21.32 15.38
CA GLU A 279 -0.58 -22.69 15.25
C GLU A 279 -1.08 -23.03 13.85
N SER A 280 -1.82 -22.11 13.23
CA SER A 280 -2.30 -22.25 11.85
C SER A 280 -1.14 -22.34 10.86
N VAL A 281 -0.16 -21.43 10.95
CA VAL A 281 1.02 -21.42 10.08
C VAL A 281 1.86 -22.68 10.26
N VAL A 282 2.11 -23.11 11.51
CA VAL A 282 2.86 -24.35 11.80
C VAL A 282 2.14 -25.57 11.22
N LYS A 283 0.81 -25.67 11.34
CA LYS A 283 0.03 -26.74 10.71
C LYS A 283 0.19 -26.75 9.21
N LYS A 284 0.10 -25.59 8.55
CA LYS A 284 0.31 -25.46 7.10
C LYS A 284 1.73 -25.89 6.70
N LEU A 285 2.76 -25.45 7.42
CA LEU A 285 4.15 -25.81 7.14
C LEU A 285 4.42 -27.32 7.33
N LEU A 286 3.89 -27.92 8.39
CA LEU A 286 3.99 -29.37 8.62
C LEU A 286 3.29 -30.14 7.49
N PHE A 287 2.10 -29.68 7.10
CA PHE A 287 1.38 -30.31 5.99
C PHE A 287 2.19 -30.26 4.69
N LEU A 288 2.71 -29.08 4.30
CA LEU A 288 3.55 -28.90 3.11
C LEU A 288 4.82 -29.77 3.12
N ARG A 289 5.35 -30.06 4.31
CA ARG A 289 6.57 -30.88 4.47
C ARG A 289 6.31 -32.39 4.38
N PHE A 290 5.14 -32.83 4.80
CA PHE A 290 4.82 -34.26 4.92
C PHE A 290 3.90 -34.78 3.81
N VAL A 291 3.32 -33.92 2.99
CA VAL A 291 2.60 -34.33 1.78
C VAL A 291 3.60 -34.44 0.63
N PRO A 292 3.78 -35.63 0.03
CA PRO A 292 4.72 -35.89 -1.06
C PRO A 292 4.30 -35.20 -2.37
#